data_66ac3527944202f16c761a6b2e40e6b9
#
_entry.id   66ac3527944202f16c761a6b2e40e6b9
#
_cell.length_a   1.000
_cell.length_b   1.000
_cell.length_c   1.000
_cell.angle_alpha   90.00
_cell.angle_beta   90.00
_cell.angle_gamma   90.00
#
_symmetry.space_group_name_H-M   'P 1'
#
loop_
_entity.id
_entity.type
_entity.pdbx_description
1 polymer ?
#
loop_
_entity_poly.entity_id
_entity_poly.type
_entity_poly.pdbx_seq_one_letter_code
_entity_poly.pdbx_strand_id
1 'polypeptide(L)'
;MNTHPRVVYDCMIYLQAAAKPDRIHGTIRLVREGRVELCMSPEIVDELRDVLTRPEVRAKFPALTPERADVFLNDLLPQARLFQNVPAAFTLPRDVKDQPYVNLAIAARANYLVTWNERHLTYLMRQDTSEGQDFCRRFPEIKIVDPPTFVSEIQRSLLP
;
A
#
# COMPACT_ATOMS: atom_id res chain seq x y z
N MET A 1 3.84 -22.53 11.14
CA MET A 1 3.53 -21.10 11.23
C MET A 1 3.45 -20.53 9.83
N ASN A 2 2.30 -20.02 9.51
CA ASN A 2 2.08 -19.48 8.19
C ASN A 2 2.51 -18.02 8.18
N THR A 3 3.68 -17.76 7.66
CA THR A 3 4.23 -16.40 7.58
C THR A 3 4.04 -15.87 6.18
N HIS A 4 2.80 -15.43 5.88
CA HIS A 4 2.60 -14.66 4.66
C HIS A 4 3.29 -13.31 4.80
N PRO A 5 3.93 -12.82 3.73
CA PRO A 5 4.50 -11.48 3.76
C PRO A 5 3.45 -10.43 4.10
N ARG A 6 3.81 -9.51 4.98
CA ARG A 6 2.98 -8.35 5.31
C ARG A 6 3.25 -7.24 4.32
N VAL A 7 2.20 -6.61 3.86
CA VAL A 7 2.29 -5.59 2.82
C VAL A 7 1.43 -4.38 3.14
N VAL A 8 1.97 -3.21 2.83
CA VAL A 8 1.25 -1.93 2.84
C VAL A 8 1.19 -1.42 1.42
N TYR A 9 0.01 -1.02 0.96
CA TYR A 9 -0.20 -0.41 -0.35
C TYR A 9 -0.44 1.08 -0.18
N ASP A 10 0.09 1.90 -1.09
CA ASP A 10 -0.25 3.32 -1.11
C ASP A 10 -1.64 3.54 -1.74
N CYS A 11 -2.12 4.78 -1.63
CA CYS A 11 -3.47 5.16 -2.07
C CYS A 11 -3.74 4.85 -3.54
N MET A 12 -2.76 5.06 -4.42
CA MET A 12 -2.93 4.86 -5.86
C MET A 12 -3.17 3.41 -6.25
N ILE A 13 -2.62 2.46 -5.49
CA ILE A 13 -2.85 1.03 -5.73
C ILE A 13 -4.34 0.72 -5.59
N TYR A 14 -4.94 1.20 -4.51
CA TYR A 14 -6.37 1.00 -4.26
C TYR A 14 -7.24 1.73 -5.28
N LEU A 15 -6.88 2.98 -5.59
CA LEU A 15 -7.63 3.79 -6.56
C LEU A 15 -7.68 3.12 -7.93
N GLN A 16 -6.56 2.61 -8.42
CA GLN A 16 -6.50 1.92 -9.70
C GLN A 16 -7.38 0.67 -9.72
N ALA A 17 -7.37 -0.11 -8.64
CA ALA A 17 -8.18 -1.32 -8.54
C ALA A 17 -9.69 -0.99 -8.48
N ALA A 18 -10.07 0.02 -7.69
CA ALA A 18 -11.46 0.45 -7.57
C ALA A 18 -12.00 1.07 -8.86
N ALA A 19 -11.16 1.87 -9.55
CA ALA A 19 -11.56 2.60 -10.75
C ALA A 19 -11.67 1.69 -11.98
N LYS A 20 -10.95 0.57 -12.01
CA LYS A 20 -10.89 -0.34 -13.16
C LYS A 20 -11.18 -1.79 -12.73
N PRO A 21 -12.41 -2.08 -12.27
CA PRO A 21 -12.74 -3.38 -11.68
C PRO A 21 -12.70 -4.53 -12.71
N ASP A 22 -12.79 -4.22 -14.01
CA ASP A 22 -12.73 -5.21 -15.08
C ASP A 22 -11.32 -5.71 -15.37
N ARG A 23 -10.30 -5.07 -14.80
CA ARG A 23 -8.91 -5.48 -14.95
C ARG A 23 -8.48 -6.34 -13.77
N ILE A 24 -7.58 -7.29 -14.05
CA ILE A 24 -6.92 -8.05 -12.99
C ILE A 24 -5.81 -7.18 -12.40
N HIS A 25 -5.95 -6.86 -11.12
CA HIS A 25 -4.92 -6.16 -10.36
C HIS A 25 -4.19 -7.18 -9.49
N GLY A 26 -2.95 -7.50 -9.88
CA GLY A 26 -2.16 -8.53 -9.21
C GLY A 26 -2.00 -8.28 -7.70
N THR A 27 -1.86 -7.02 -7.30
CA THR A 27 -1.77 -6.64 -5.88
C THR A 27 -3.00 -7.05 -5.08
N ILE A 28 -4.19 -6.73 -5.58
CA ILE A 28 -5.46 -7.04 -4.91
C ILE A 28 -5.74 -8.55 -4.99
N ARG A 29 -5.41 -9.18 -6.11
CA ARG A 29 -5.56 -10.62 -6.27
C ARG A 29 -4.78 -11.40 -5.23
N LEU A 30 -3.55 -11.00 -4.96
CA LEU A 30 -2.71 -11.66 -3.93
C LEU A 30 -3.33 -11.57 -2.54
N VAL A 31 -3.99 -10.45 -2.22
CA VAL A 31 -4.73 -10.31 -0.96
C VAL A 31 -5.92 -11.26 -0.92
N ARG A 32 -6.72 -11.30 -1.99
CA ARG A 32 -7.91 -12.16 -2.08
C ARG A 32 -7.57 -13.64 -2.02
N GLU A 33 -6.42 -14.01 -2.58
CA GLU A 33 -5.95 -15.39 -2.56
C GLU A 33 -5.25 -15.77 -1.23
N GLY A 34 -5.15 -14.82 -0.29
CA GLY A 34 -4.49 -15.06 0.99
C GLY A 34 -2.99 -15.29 0.89
N ARG A 35 -2.35 -14.79 -0.18
CA ARG A 35 -0.90 -14.94 -0.39
C ARG A 35 -0.08 -13.93 0.38
N VAL A 36 -0.69 -12.83 0.75
CA VAL A 36 -0.07 -11.76 1.54
C VAL A 36 -1.05 -11.30 2.61
N GLU A 37 -0.51 -10.77 3.70
CA GLU A 37 -1.30 -10.12 4.76
C GLU A 37 -1.32 -8.61 4.50
N LEU A 38 -2.47 -8.09 4.08
CA LEU A 38 -2.63 -6.65 3.85
C LEU A 38 -2.76 -5.93 5.18
N CYS A 39 -1.94 -4.91 5.39
CA CYS A 39 -1.96 -4.08 6.59
C CYS A 39 -2.56 -2.71 6.27
N MET A 40 -3.49 -2.26 7.11
CA MET A 40 -4.12 -0.95 7.00
C MET A 40 -4.22 -0.29 8.37
N SER A 41 -4.55 0.98 8.40
CA SER A 41 -4.86 1.73 9.61
C SER A 41 -6.17 2.50 9.42
N PRO A 42 -6.85 2.89 10.51
CA PRO A 42 -8.06 3.73 10.38
C PRO A 42 -7.82 5.01 9.61
N GLU A 43 -6.67 5.64 9.80
CA GLU A 43 -6.28 6.86 9.09
C GLU A 43 -6.22 6.64 7.57
N ILE A 44 -5.62 5.53 7.14
CA ILE A 44 -5.52 5.18 5.72
C ILE A 44 -6.90 4.80 5.15
N VAL A 45 -7.72 4.10 5.92
CA VAL A 45 -9.09 3.77 5.49
C VAL A 45 -9.90 5.06 5.26
N ASP A 46 -9.81 6.01 6.18
CA ASP A 46 -10.50 7.30 6.06
C ASP A 46 -10.01 8.09 4.85
N GLU A 47 -8.71 8.10 4.61
CA GLU A 47 -8.14 8.73 3.41
C GLU A 47 -8.66 8.07 2.14
N LEU A 48 -8.73 6.75 2.08
CA LEU A 48 -9.26 6.03 0.93
C LEU A 48 -10.73 6.37 0.67
N ARG A 49 -11.55 6.42 1.71
CA ARG A 49 -12.97 6.84 1.57
C ARG A 49 -13.07 8.22 0.96
N ASP A 50 -12.24 9.16 1.43
CA ASP A 50 -12.20 10.51 0.90
C ASP A 50 -11.74 10.53 -0.57
N VAL A 51 -10.60 9.91 -0.87
CA VAL A 51 -10.02 9.92 -2.21
C VAL A 51 -10.94 9.26 -3.23
N LEU A 52 -11.51 8.09 -2.91
CA LEU A 52 -12.36 7.34 -3.84
C LEU A 52 -13.69 8.03 -4.16
N THR A 53 -14.08 9.02 -3.35
CA THR A 53 -15.34 9.77 -3.53
C THR A 53 -15.13 11.22 -3.97
N ARG A 54 -13.89 11.64 -4.22
CA ARG A 54 -13.59 12.99 -4.67
C ARG A 54 -14.20 13.28 -6.03
N PRO A 55 -14.80 14.48 -6.23
CA PRO A 55 -15.37 14.87 -7.54
C PRO A 55 -14.38 14.78 -8.69
N GLU A 56 -13.13 15.20 -8.50
CA GLU A 56 -12.10 15.14 -9.54
C GLU A 56 -11.71 13.71 -9.91
N VAL A 57 -11.76 12.78 -8.97
CA VAL A 57 -11.53 11.36 -9.23
C VAL A 57 -12.69 10.79 -10.03
N ARG A 58 -13.92 11.11 -9.64
CA ARG A 58 -15.11 10.67 -10.37
C ARG A 58 -15.20 11.26 -11.77
N ALA A 59 -14.74 12.50 -11.95
CA ALA A 59 -14.69 13.12 -13.29
C ALA A 59 -13.75 12.34 -14.22
N LYS A 60 -12.64 11.83 -13.69
CA LYS A 60 -11.67 11.02 -14.43
C LYS A 60 -12.13 9.58 -14.61
N PHE A 61 -12.83 9.03 -13.63
CA PHE A 61 -13.33 7.66 -13.61
C PHE A 61 -14.84 7.66 -13.30
N PRO A 62 -15.69 7.97 -14.30
CA PRO A 62 -17.15 8.12 -14.05
C PRO A 62 -17.82 6.88 -13.48
N ALA A 63 -17.28 5.69 -13.76
CA ALA A 63 -17.80 4.44 -13.24
C ALA A 63 -17.55 4.24 -11.74
N LEU A 64 -16.61 5.00 -11.16
CA LEU A 64 -16.30 4.95 -9.73
C LEU A 64 -17.30 5.83 -8.96
N THR A 65 -18.51 5.32 -8.82
CA THR A 65 -19.57 5.96 -8.02
C THR A 65 -19.29 5.76 -6.53
N PRO A 66 -19.91 6.56 -5.63
CA PRO A 66 -19.81 6.32 -4.19
C PRO A 66 -20.22 4.89 -3.79
N GLU A 67 -21.22 4.33 -4.43
CA GLU A 67 -21.69 2.96 -4.17
C GLU A 67 -20.61 1.92 -4.55
N ARG A 68 -19.93 2.10 -5.68
CA ARG A 68 -18.82 1.23 -6.09
C ARG A 68 -17.62 1.35 -5.16
N ALA A 69 -17.32 2.55 -4.70
CA ALA A 69 -16.25 2.77 -3.71
C ALA A 69 -16.57 2.02 -2.41
N ASP A 70 -17.81 2.08 -1.95
CA ASP A 70 -18.24 1.35 -0.75
C ASP A 70 -18.15 -0.16 -0.95
N VAL A 71 -18.59 -0.68 -2.09
CA VAL A 71 -18.51 -2.11 -2.41
C VAL A 71 -17.06 -2.57 -2.39
N PHE A 72 -16.16 -1.80 -3.02
CA PHE A 72 -14.73 -2.11 -3.06
C PHE A 72 -14.14 -2.17 -1.65
N LEU A 73 -14.38 -1.16 -0.82
CA LEU A 73 -13.86 -1.10 0.54
C LEU A 73 -14.46 -2.19 1.44
N ASN A 74 -15.77 -2.41 1.34
CA ASN A 74 -16.46 -3.42 2.14
C ASN A 74 -16.01 -4.85 1.79
N ASP A 75 -15.59 -5.10 0.55
CA ASP A 75 -15.01 -6.37 0.13
C ASP A 75 -13.56 -6.53 0.65
N LEU A 76 -12.79 -5.45 0.62
CA LEU A 76 -11.37 -5.48 0.94
C LEU A 76 -11.09 -5.46 2.45
N LEU A 77 -11.79 -4.61 3.22
CA LEU A 77 -11.51 -4.39 4.63
C LEU A 77 -11.54 -5.66 5.51
N PRO A 78 -12.47 -6.61 5.31
CA PRO A 78 -12.47 -7.85 6.09
C PRO A 78 -11.22 -8.71 5.88
N GLN A 79 -10.52 -8.50 4.77
CA GLN A 79 -9.30 -9.24 4.41
C GLN A 79 -8.03 -8.56 4.91
N ALA A 80 -8.15 -7.34 5.42
CA ALA A 80 -7.02 -6.55 5.91
C ALA A 80 -6.86 -6.70 7.42
N ARG A 81 -5.61 -6.62 7.86
CA ARG A 81 -5.30 -6.48 9.28
C ARG A 81 -5.19 -5.00 9.63
N LEU A 82 -5.97 -4.56 10.61
CA LEU A 82 -6.04 -3.17 11.02
C LEU A 82 -5.09 -2.89 12.19
N PHE A 83 -4.24 -1.88 12.03
CA PHE A 83 -3.29 -1.43 13.05
C PHE A 83 -3.76 -0.10 13.61
N GLN A 84 -4.05 -0.08 14.92
CA GLN A 84 -4.49 1.12 15.63
C GLN A 84 -3.30 1.89 16.18
N ASN A 85 -3.45 3.22 16.33
CA ASN A 85 -2.48 4.08 17.02
C ASN A 85 -1.06 3.95 16.46
N VAL A 86 -0.94 4.06 15.14
CA VAL A 86 0.36 3.96 14.45
C VAL A 86 1.26 5.13 14.87
N PRO A 87 2.46 4.86 15.45
CA PRO A 87 3.35 5.94 15.87
C PRO A 87 3.99 6.67 14.68
N ALA A 88 4.33 7.94 14.89
CA ALA A 88 5.13 8.71 13.95
C ALA A 88 6.62 8.34 14.09
N ALA A 89 7.00 7.18 13.52
CA ALA A 89 8.34 6.60 13.67
C ALA A 89 9.37 7.13 12.69
N PHE A 90 8.93 7.63 11.53
CA PHE A 90 9.81 8.16 10.49
C PHE A 90 9.21 9.41 9.88
N THR A 91 10.02 10.45 9.74
CA THR A 91 9.62 11.69 9.08
C THR A 91 10.04 11.65 7.62
N LEU A 92 9.09 11.84 6.72
CA LEU A 92 9.32 11.86 5.28
C LEU A 92 9.41 13.32 4.81
N PRO A 93 10.64 13.86 4.59
CA PRO A 93 10.78 15.29 4.33
C PRO A 93 10.19 15.74 2.99
N ARG A 94 10.16 14.84 2.01
CA ARG A 94 9.73 15.16 0.64
C ARG A 94 8.22 15.19 0.48
N ASP A 95 7.50 14.35 1.22
CA ASP A 95 6.05 14.31 1.13
C ASP A 95 5.43 13.82 2.44
N VAL A 96 4.88 14.77 3.19
CA VAL A 96 4.21 14.50 4.46
C VAL A 96 2.95 13.63 4.25
N LYS A 97 2.32 13.70 3.07
CA LYS A 97 1.11 12.91 2.77
C LYS A 97 1.39 11.41 2.70
N ASP A 98 2.60 11.02 2.28
CA ASP A 98 2.97 9.62 2.17
C ASP A 98 3.54 9.06 3.48
N GLN A 99 3.84 9.91 4.44
CA GLN A 99 4.41 9.53 5.73
C GLN A 99 3.55 8.49 6.49
N PRO A 100 2.20 8.57 6.50
CA PRO A 100 1.37 7.55 7.17
C PRO A 100 1.59 6.14 6.64
N TYR A 101 1.89 5.97 5.36
CA TYR A 101 2.15 4.65 4.76
C TYR A 101 3.48 4.07 5.25
N VAL A 102 4.52 4.91 5.33
CA VAL A 102 5.82 4.50 5.86
C VAL A 102 5.70 4.13 7.33
N ASN A 103 5.02 4.95 8.13
CA ASN A 103 4.83 4.68 9.55
C ASN A 103 4.00 3.42 9.79
N LEU A 104 2.99 3.16 8.96
CA LEU A 104 2.23 1.91 9.02
C LEU A 104 3.11 0.71 8.70
N ALA A 105 3.94 0.79 7.66
CA ALA A 105 4.86 -0.30 7.31
C ALA A 105 5.81 -0.63 8.45
N ILE A 106 6.30 0.38 9.14
CA ILE A 106 7.18 0.22 10.31
C ILE A 106 6.41 -0.45 11.46
N ALA A 107 5.23 0.07 11.81
CA ALA A 107 4.42 -0.45 12.91
C ALA A 107 3.96 -1.89 12.67
N ALA A 108 3.60 -2.20 11.45
CA ALA A 108 3.15 -3.54 11.05
C ALA A 108 4.31 -4.52 10.87
N ARG A 109 5.55 -4.06 10.90
CA ARG A 109 6.73 -4.84 10.50
C ARG A 109 6.52 -5.46 9.12
N ALA A 110 6.08 -4.63 8.18
CA ALA A 110 5.80 -5.06 6.83
C ALA A 110 7.07 -5.48 6.10
N ASN A 111 6.93 -6.45 5.22
CA ASN A 111 8.01 -6.87 4.33
C ASN A 111 8.06 -5.98 3.08
N TYR A 112 6.90 -5.42 2.69
CA TYR A 112 6.77 -4.60 1.49
C TYR A 112 5.91 -3.37 1.75
N LEU A 113 6.36 -2.25 1.19
CA LEU A 113 5.53 -1.08 0.92
C LEU A 113 5.49 -0.93 -0.61
N VAL A 114 4.29 -1.06 -1.18
CA VAL A 114 4.11 -1.08 -2.63
C VAL A 114 3.57 0.25 -3.10
N THR A 115 4.28 0.88 -4.03
CA THR A 115 3.96 2.22 -4.50
C THR A 115 4.47 2.46 -5.92
N TRP A 116 3.77 3.33 -6.67
CA TRP A 116 4.26 3.89 -7.93
C TRP A 116 5.11 5.15 -7.71
N ASN A 117 5.16 5.67 -6.49
CA ASN A 117 5.79 6.97 -6.19
C ASN A 117 7.30 6.82 -6.00
N GLU A 118 8.05 6.88 -7.09
CA GLU A 118 9.52 6.78 -7.07
C GLU A 118 10.16 7.99 -6.37
N ARG A 119 9.61 9.17 -6.57
CA ARG A 119 10.17 10.43 -6.06
C ARG A 119 10.17 10.53 -4.55
N HIS A 120 9.09 10.09 -3.92
CA HIS A 120 8.83 10.37 -2.51
C HIS A 120 8.88 9.13 -1.63
N LEU A 121 8.83 7.93 -2.21
CA LEU A 121 8.87 6.67 -1.47
C LEU A 121 9.98 5.73 -1.91
N THR A 122 10.00 5.30 -3.16
CA THR A 122 11.01 4.32 -3.63
C THR A 122 12.44 4.83 -3.48
N TYR A 123 12.65 6.14 -3.51
CA TYR A 123 13.98 6.72 -3.29
C TYR A 123 14.60 6.32 -1.94
N LEU A 124 13.77 5.95 -0.95
CA LEU A 124 14.25 5.48 0.36
C LEU A 124 15.04 4.16 0.28
N MET A 125 14.93 3.44 -0.84
CA MET A 125 15.74 2.25 -1.09
C MET A 125 17.14 2.57 -1.63
N ARG A 126 17.39 3.83 -1.96
CA ARG A 126 18.65 4.27 -2.57
C ARG A 126 19.64 4.69 -1.48
N GLN A 127 20.92 4.44 -1.74
CA GLN A 127 22.00 4.78 -0.81
C GLN A 127 22.64 6.15 -1.10
N ASP A 128 22.13 6.88 -2.08
CA ASP A 128 22.64 8.18 -2.51
C ASP A 128 22.02 9.36 -1.77
N THR A 129 21.08 9.12 -0.86
CA THR A 129 20.48 10.14 -0.01
C THR A 129 20.66 9.79 1.46
N SER A 130 20.71 10.81 2.33
CA SER A 130 20.78 10.60 3.78
C SER A 130 19.55 9.90 4.33
N GLU A 131 18.38 10.26 3.80
CA GLU A 131 17.09 9.65 4.18
C GLU A 131 17.04 8.16 3.82
N GLY A 132 17.51 7.82 2.61
CA GLY A 132 17.58 6.43 2.15
C GLY A 132 18.54 5.59 2.98
N GLN A 133 19.72 6.13 3.27
CA GLN A 133 20.71 5.48 4.13
C GLN A 133 20.13 5.24 5.53
N ASP A 134 19.49 6.23 6.12
CA ASP A 134 18.88 6.13 7.44
C ASP A 134 17.75 5.12 7.46
N PHE A 135 16.86 5.17 6.47
CA PHE A 135 15.72 4.26 6.36
C PHE A 135 16.19 2.80 6.25
N CYS A 136 17.10 2.51 5.32
CA CYS A 136 17.60 1.14 5.10
C CYS A 136 18.36 0.60 6.31
N ARG A 137 19.08 1.46 7.03
CA ARG A 137 19.79 1.08 8.25
C ARG A 137 18.83 0.73 9.39
N ARG A 138 17.77 1.53 9.55
CA ARG A 138 16.80 1.36 10.64
C ARG A 138 15.77 0.27 10.37
N PHE A 139 15.38 0.10 9.10
CA PHE A 139 14.29 -0.81 8.71
C PHE A 139 14.72 -1.70 7.53
N PRO A 140 15.74 -2.55 7.73
CA PRO A 140 16.31 -3.34 6.63
C PRO A 140 15.35 -4.41 6.09
N GLU A 141 14.30 -4.76 6.82
CA GLU A 141 13.33 -5.78 6.39
C GLU A 141 12.30 -5.25 5.41
N ILE A 142 12.12 -3.92 5.33
CA ILE A 142 11.09 -3.31 4.49
C ILE A 142 11.64 -3.02 3.11
N LYS A 143 11.02 -3.62 2.08
CA LYS A 143 11.30 -3.29 0.69
C LYS A 143 10.21 -2.37 0.16
N ILE A 144 10.60 -1.23 -0.38
CA ILE A 144 9.69 -0.31 -1.07
C ILE A 144 9.85 -0.55 -2.57
N VAL A 145 8.81 -1.06 -3.21
CA VAL A 145 8.86 -1.52 -4.60
C VAL A 145 7.62 -1.11 -5.37
N ASP A 146 7.69 -1.15 -6.70
CA ASP A 146 6.52 -0.95 -7.54
C ASP A 146 5.66 -2.22 -7.62
N PRO A 147 4.39 -2.11 -8.08
CA PRO A 147 3.50 -3.26 -8.16
C PRO A 147 4.01 -4.41 -9.02
N PRO A 148 4.57 -4.21 -10.24
CA PRO A 148 5.09 -5.33 -11.01
C PRO A 148 6.22 -6.09 -10.31
N THR A 149 7.14 -5.38 -9.70
CA THR A 149 8.25 -5.99 -8.93
C THR A 149 7.71 -6.79 -7.76
N PHE A 150 6.78 -6.21 -7.00
CA PHE A 150 6.15 -6.88 -5.86
C PHE A 150 5.45 -8.17 -6.29
N VAL A 151 4.57 -8.09 -7.27
CA VAL A 151 3.82 -9.26 -7.77
C VAL A 151 4.78 -10.35 -8.23
N SER A 152 5.81 -9.98 -8.98
CA SER A 152 6.83 -10.92 -9.47
C SER A 152 7.57 -11.60 -8.33
N GLU A 153 7.98 -10.85 -7.31
CA GLU A 153 8.70 -11.42 -6.16
C GLU A 153 7.82 -12.39 -5.36
N ILE A 154 6.55 -12.04 -5.12
CA ILE A 154 5.63 -12.93 -4.41
C ILE A 154 5.38 -14.21 -5.21
N GLN A 155 5.16 -14.10 -6.51
CA GLN A 155 4.94 -15.29 -7.37
C GLN A 155 6.16 -16.21 -7.39
N ARG A 156 7.37 -15.66 -7.43
CA ARG A 156 8.60 -16.46 -7.37
C ARG A 156 8.75 -17.19 -6.03
N SER A 157 8.37 -16.56 -4.93
CA SER A 157 8.44 -17.16 -3.60
C SER A 157 7.47 -18.33 -3.42
N LEU A 158 6.45 -18.45 -4.28
CA LEU A 158 5.45 -19.52 -4.25
C LEU A 158 5.85 -20.72 -5.09
N LEU A 159 6.91 -20.61 -5.91
CA LEU A 159 7.42 -21.73 -6.71
C LEU A 159 8.17 -22.73 -5.80
N PRO A 160 8.01 -24.03 -6.05
CA PRO A 160 8.73 -25.05 -5.27
C PRO A 160 10.24 -25.03 -5.53
#